data_70f6ddb9cdc49c43ade818ebea494ebf
#
_entry.id   70f6ddb9cdc49c43ade818ebea494ebf
#
_cell.length_a   1.000
_cell.length_b   1.000
_cell.length_c   1.000
_cell.angle_alpha   90.00
_cell.angle_beta   90.00
_cell.angle_gamma   90.00
#
_symmetry.space_group_name_H-M   'P 1'
#
loop_
_entity.id
_entity.type
_entity.pdbx_description
1 polymer ?
#
loop_
_entity_poly.entity_id
_entity_poly.type
_entity_poly.pdbx_seq_one_letter_code
_entity_poly.pdbx_strand_id
1 'polypeptide(L)'
;LLERGSIEILVNCAGFGISGAVEFTELKQAKAQFDVNFFGTVNVSRVVLPSMRRQHRGHIVNISSVAAVAHIPFQAFYSASKAAVSSYSCALDNEVSPYGVRVTAVELGDIHTGFTQARQKIVLGDDEYGGRISHGVSQMEKDELSGMSPEIIGTYIARIAQKKNCAPICVAGVKYKILRFLCKILPCTLRGKIVGSIYAK
;
A
#
# COMPACT_ATOMS: atom_id res chain seq x y z
N LEU A 1 4.72 -20.77 17.07
CA LEU A 1 3.44 -20.51 16.38
C LEU A 1 2.64 -21.80 16.09
N LEU A 2 3.29 -22.96 15.98
CA LEU A 2 2.65 -24.23 15.62
C LEU A 2 2.12 -25.01 16.84
N GLU A 3 2.43 -24.58 18.05
CA GLU A 3 2.07 -25.30 19.27
C GLU A 3 0.70 -24.94 19.87
N ARG A 4 0.02 -23.90 19.41
CA ARG A 4 -1.19 -23.35 20.04
C ARG A 4 -2.40 -23.12 19.13
N GLY A 5 -2.50 -23.77 18.00
CA GLY A 5 -3.67 -23.65 17.15
C GLY A 5 -3.35 -23.15 15.73
N SER A 6 -4.39 -22.92 14.94
CA SER A 6 -4.30 -22.52 13.55
C SER A 6 -4.44 -21.01 13.38
N ILE A 7 -3.62 -20.41 12.52
CA ILE A 7 -3.83 -19.04 12.08
C ILE A 7 -4.82 -19.06 10.91
N GLU A 8 -5.97 -18.41 11.09
CA GLU A 8 -6.99 -18.31 10.05
C GLU A 8 -6.96 -16.96 9.32
N ILE A 9 -6.51 -15.92 10.01
CA ILE A 9 -6.44 -14.55 9.46
C ILE A 9 -5.04 -14.01 9.72
N LEU A 10 -4.42 -13.50 8.66
CA LEU A 10 -3.19 -12.72 8.73
C LEU A 10 -3.46 -11.34 8.16
N VAL A 11 -3.09 -10.29 8.89
CA VAL A 11 -3.13 -8.90 8.38
C VAL A 11 -1.72 -8.33 8.38
N ASN A 12 -1.15 -8.11 7.21
CA ASN A 12 0.16 -7.49 7.01
C ASN A 12 -0.01 -5.97 6.93
N CYS A 13 0.23 -5.27 8.05
CA CYS A 13 0.07 -3.81 8.16
C CYS A 13 1.41 -3.05 8.22
N ALA A 14 2.54 -3.74 8.43
CA ALA A 14 3.83 -3.07 8.54
C ALA A 14 4.19 -2.32 7.27
N GLY A 15 4.69 -1.10 7.42
CA GLY A 15 5.11 -0.28 6.30
C GLY A 15 5.42 1.15 6.71
N PHE A 16 6.28 1.80 5.94
CA PHE A 16 6.60 3.21 6.09
C PHE A 16 6.79 3.86 4.72
N GLY A 17 6.82 5.20 4.70
CA GLY A 17 7.01 6.01 3.51
C GLY A 17 8.38 6.69 3.48
N ILE A 18 8.97 6.79 2.28
CA ILE A 18 10.07 7.71 1.98
C ILE A 18 9.54 8.68 0.94
N SER A 19 9.79 9.96 1.13
CA SER A 19 9.49 11.00 0.15
C SER A 19 10.76 11.79 -0.19
N GLY A 20 10.92 12.13 -1.46
CA GLY A 20 12.05 12.85 -2.03
C GLY A 20 12.24 12.53 -3.50
N ALA A 21 13.12 13.26 -4.17
CA ALA A 21 13.48 12.95 -5.54
C ALA A 21 14.24 11.62 -5.61
N VAL A 22 14.01 10.86 -6.68
CA VAL A 22 14.61 9.53 -6.85
C VAL A 22 16.13 9.60 -6.86
N GLU A 23 16.72 10.59 -7.52
CA GLU A 23 18.17 10.74 -7.65
C GLU A 23 18.87 11.10 -6.34
N PHE A 24 18.16 11.77 -5.40
CA PHE A 24 18.67 12.13 -4.08
C PHE A 24 18.29 11.14 -2.98
N THR A 25 17.53 10.08 -3.31
CA THR A 25 17.20 9.01 -2.38
C THR A 25 18.23 7.90 -2.45
N GLU A 26 18.95 7.66 -1.36
CA GLU A 26 19.95 6.60 -1.32
C GLU A 26 19.33 5.22 -1.60
N LEU A 27 19.99 4.42 -2.42
CA LEU A 27 19.51 3.07 -2.75
C LEU A 27 19.33 2.19 -1.50
N LYS A 28 20.12 2.41 -0.45
CA LYS A 28 19.97 1.73 0.84
C LYS A 28 18.62 2.02 1.49
N GLN A 29 18.16 3.28 1.44
CA GLN A 29 16.86 3.67 1.98
C GLN A 29 15.71 3.06 1.16
N ALA A 30 15.83 3.11 -0.17
CA ALA A 30 14.84 2.47 -1.06
C ALA A 30 14.73 0.96 -0.81
N LYS A 31 15.87 0.25 -0.66
CA LYS A 31 15.90 -1.17 -0.30
C LYS A 31 15.25 -1.44 1.05
N ALA A 32 15.59 -0.67 2.09
CA ALA A 32 14.99 -0.81 3.42
C ALA A 32 13.46 -0.63 3.37
N GLN A 33 12.96 0.30 2.55
CA GLN A 33 11.50 0.45 2.36
C GLN A 33 10.88 -0.79 1.70
N PHE A 34 11.52 -1.37 0.71
CA PHE A 34 11.06 -2.62 0.08
C PHE A 34 11.15 -3.80 1.04
N ASP A 35 12.21 -3.88 1.83
CA ASP A 35 12.38 -4.95 2.83
C ASP A 35 11.22 -4.98 3.82
N VAL A 36 10.78 -3.81 4.30
CA VAL A 36 9.64 -3.74 5.22
C VAL A 36 8.31 -3.90 4.47
N ASN A 37 8.05 -3.04 3.45
CA ASN A 37 6.72 -2.93 2.84
C ASN A 37 6.35 -4.16 2.01
N PHE A 38 7.32 -4.76 1.31
CA PHE A 38 7.09 -5.87 0.40
C PHE A 38 7.64 -7.18 0.94
N PHE A 39 8.94 -7.30 1.20
CA PHE A 39 9.54 -8.56 1.64
C PHE A 39 9.06 -8.98 3.04
N GLY A 40 8.77 -8.03 3.94
CA GLY A 40 8.11 -8.32 5.20
C GLY A 40 6.76 -9.01 5.01
N THR A 41 5.92 -8.46 4.11
CA THR A 41 4.64 -9.07 3.73
C THR A 41 4.82 -10.48 3.15
N VAL A 42 5.79 -10.67 2.24
CA VAL A 42 6.10 -11.97 1.64
C VAL A 42 6.55 -12.97 2.70
N ASN A 43 7.48 -12.59 3.56
CA ASN A 43 8.06 -13.48 4.58
C ASN A 43 7.00 -14.00 5.55
N VAL A 44 6.15 -13.13 6.09
CA VAL A 44 5.10 -13.55 7.03
C VAL A 44 4.05 -14.42 6.31
N SER A 45 3.65 -14.05 5.09
CA SER A 45 2.72 -14.85 4.28
C SER A 45 3.26 -16.27 4.04
N ARG A 46 4.54 -16.41 3.67
CA ARG A 46 5.19 -17.73 3.45
C ARG A 46 5.18 -18.61 4.70
N VAL A 47 5.28 -18.04 5.88
CA VAL A 47 5.26 -18.79 7.15
C VAL A 47 3.87 -19.36 7.46
N VAL A 48 2.79 -18.60 7.18
CA VAL A 48 1.42 -19.04 7.53
C VAL A 48 0.77 -19.89 6.46
N LEU A 49 1.10 -19.70 5.19
CA LEU A 49 0.49 -20.36 4.05
C LEU A 49 0.46 -21.90 4.14
N PRO A 50 1.54 -22.61 4.53
CA PRO A 50 1.51 -24.06 4.62
C PRO A 50 0.44 -24.57 5.59
N SER A 51 0.21 -23.88 6.71
CA SER A 51 -0.81 -24.21 7.68
C SER A 51 -2.21 -23.94 7.14
N MET A 52 -2.45 -22.75 6.59
CA MET A 52 -3.73 -22.37 5.98
C MET A 52 -4.14 -23.34 4.86
N ARG A 53 -3.19 -23.69 3.98
CA ARG A 53 -3.42 -24.64 2.89
C ARG A 53 -3.81 -26.03 3.37
N ARG A 54 -3.12 -26.59 4.40
CA ARG A 54 -3.47 -27.90 4.98
C ARG A 54 -4.85 -27.91 5.63
N GLN A 55 -5.28 -26.77 6.18
CA GLN A 55 -6.59 -26.64 6.83
C GLN A 55 -7.73 -26.34 5.83
N HIS A 56 -7.38 -26.08 4.56
CA HIS A 56 -8.30 -25.58 3.53
C HIS A 56 -9.07 -24.35 3.99
N ARG A 57 -8.43 -23.50 4.79
CA ARG A 57 -9.03 -22.28 5.37
C ARG A 57 -7.97 -21.26 5.70
N GLY A 58 -8.16 -20.00 5.25
CA GLY A 58 -7.31 -18.88 5.61
C GLY A 58 -7.64 -17.63 4.82
N HIS A 59 -7.35 -16.48 5.40
CA HIS A 59 -7.43 -15.20 4.70
C HIS A 59 -6.22 -14.33 5.04
N ILE A 60 -5.44 -13.97 4.03
CA ILE A 60 -4.32 -13.04 4.13
C ILE A 60 -4.78 -11.68 3.60
N VAL A 61 -4.70 -10.66 4.43
CA VAL A 61 -5.02 -9.27 4.09
C VAL A 61 -3.73 -8.46 4.07
N ASN A 62 -3.33 -7.98 2.91
CA ASN A 62 -2.12 -7.19 2.72
C ASN A 62 -2.48 -5.71 2.55
N ILE A 63 -1.92 -4.84 3.37
CA ILE A 63 -2.18 -3.41 3.30
C ILE A 63 -1.35 -2.76 2.21
N SER A 64 -2.03 -2.37 1.14
CA SER A 64 -1.49 -1.61 0.02
C SER A 64 -1.96 -0.14 0.09
N SER A 65 -1.86 0.58 -1.01
CA SER A 65 -2.24 1.99 -1.12
C SER A 65 -2.78 2.30 -2.51
N VAL A 66 -3.62 3.33 -2.64
CA VAL A 66 -3.98 3.91 -3.94
C VAL A 66 -2.77 4.46 -4.69
N ALA A 67 -1.66 4.76 -3.99
CA ALA A 67 -0.37 5.09 -4.59
C ALA A 67 0.17 3.97 -5.52
N ALA A 68 -0.27 2.72 -5.33
CA ALA A 68 0.05 1.59 -6.21
C ALA A 68 -0.39 1.83 -7.66
N VAL A 69 -1.41 2.65 -7.90
CA VAL A 69 -1.96 2.95 -9.22
C VAL A 69 -1.88 4.43 -9.59
N ALA A 70 -1.78 5.34 -8.61
CA ALA A 70 -1.72 6.78 -8.85
C ALA A 70 -0.32 7.27 -9.26
N HIS A 71 0.75 6.57 -8.88
CA HIS A 71 2.16 6.88 -9.20
C HIS A 71 2.56 8.31 -8.75
N ILE A 72 2.49 8.56 -7.44
CA ILE A 72 2.68 9.89 -6.84
C ILE A 72 4.16 10.34 -7.00
N PRO A 73 4.43 11.53 -7.57
CA PRO A 73 5.78 12.10 -7.63
C PRO A 73 6.38 12.26 -6.23
N PHE A 74 7.68 12.19 -6.12
CA PHE A 74 8.44 12.26 -4.88
C PHE A 74 8.09 11.17 -3.84
N GLN A 75 7.34 10.13 -4.28
CA GLN A 75 7.06 8.89 -3.57
C GLN A 75 7.26 7.65 -4.46
N ALA A 76 8.17 7.69 -5.41
CA ALA A 76 8.34 6.64 -6.41
C ALA A 76 8.58 5.25 -5.78
N PHE A 77 9.50 5.16 -4.81
CA PHE A 77 9.81 3.88 -4.14
C PHE A 77 8.65 3.37 -3.29
N TYR A 78 7.92 4.26 -2.61
CA TYR A 78 6.70 3.88 -1.89
C TYR A 78 5.63 3.35 -2.85
N SER A 79 5.32 4.10 -3.91
CA SER A 79 4.34 3.69 -4.93
C SER A 79 4.71 2.35 -5.55
N ALA A 80 5.98 2.14 -5.89
CA ALA A 80 6.47 0.88 -6.43
C ALA A 80 6.34 -0.27 -5.44
N SER A 81 6.67 -0.07 -4.15
CA SER A 81 6.53 -1.10 -3.12
C SER A 81 5.06 -1.51 -2.91
N LYS A 82 4.13 -0.55 -2.94
CA LYS A 82 2.68 -0.82 -2.79
C LYS A 82 2.07 -1.45 -4.04
N ALA A 83 2.58 -1.10 -5.23
CA ALA A 83 2.23 -1.79 -6.47
C ALA A 83 2.69 -3.25 -6.45
N ALA A 84 3.90 -3.52 -5.95
CA ALA A 84 4.41 -4.87 -5.75
C ALA A 84 3.51 -5.68 -4.79
N VAL A 85 3.09 -5.10 -3.66
CA VAL A 85 2.14 -5.74 -2.72
C VAL A 85 0.81 -6.06 -3.40
N SER A 86 0.24 -5.13 -4.17
CA SER A 86 -1.04 -5.36 -4.88
C SER A 86 -0.92 -6.47 -5.91
N SER A 87 0.13 -6.45 -6.74
CA SER A 87 0.38 -7.48 -7.75
C SER A 87 0.64 -8.85 -7.14
N TYR A 88 1.51 -8.93 -6.12
CA TYR A 88 1.80 -10.14 -5.36
C TYR A 88 0.53 -10.75 -4.76
N SER A 89 -0.33 -9.92 -4.15
CA SER A 89 -1.56 -10.40 -3.53
C SER A 89 -2.52 -11.03 -4.53
N CYS A 90 -2.68 -10.42 -5.72
CA CYS A 90 -3.52 -10.96 -6.78
C CYS A 90 -2.97 -12.29 -7.32
N ALA A 91 -1.66 -12.37 -7.55
CA ALA A 91 -1.04 -13.60 -8.02
C ALA A 91 -1.18 -14.72 -6.99
N LEU A 92 -0.88 -14.41 -5.73
CA LEU A 92 -0.97 -15.38 -4.64
C LEU A 92 -2.41 -15.87 -4.40
N ASP A 93 -3.43 -14.99 -4.50
CA ASP A 93 -4.84 -15.40 -4.41
C ASP A 93 -5.18 -16.47 -5.46
N ASN A 94 -4.70 -16.29 -6.70
CA ASN A 94 -4.90 -17.29 -7.77
C ASN A 94 -4.19 -18.62 -7.46
N GLU A 95 -3.02 -18.58 -6.83
CA GLU A 95 -2.26 -19.78 -6.48
C GLU A 95 -2.94 -20.60 -5.36
N VAL A 96 -3.54 -19.92 -4.36
CA VAL A 96 -3.97 -20.56 -3.11
C VAL A 96 -5.49 -20.69 -2.98
N SER A 97 -6.28 -20.00 -3.79
CA SER A 97 -7.75 -20.11 -3.77
C SER A 97 -8.29 -21.52 -3.98
N PRO A 98 -7.67 -22.41 -4.81
CA PRO A 98 -8.09 -23.81 -4.90
C PRO A 98 -7.96 -24.59 -3.60
N TYR A 99 -7.16 -24.09 -2.66
CA TYR A 99 -6.94 -24.69 -1.34
C TYR A 99 -7.78 -24.03 -0.24
N GLY A 100 -8.80 -23.25 -0.59
CA GLY A 100 -9.66 -22.58 0.39
C GLY A 100 -9.01 -21.40 1.12
N VAL A 101 -7.85 -20.92 0.64
CA VAL A 101 -7.16 -19.75 1.19
C VAL A 101 -7.42 -18.53 0.29
N ARG A 102 -7.69 -17.37 0.89
CA ARG A 102 -7.91 -16.12 0.17
C ARG A 102 -6.78 -15.13 0.47
N VAL A 103 -6.47 -14.32 -0.52
CA VAL A 103 -5.52 -13.21 -0.35
C VAL A 103 -6.13 -11.93 -0.91
N THR A 104 -6.15 -10.87 -0.11
CA THR A 104 -6.74 -9.59 -0.49
C THR A 104 -5.75 -8.46 -0.23
N ALA A 105 -5.45 -7.68 -1.26
CA ALA A 105 -4.81 -6.38 -1.09
C ALA A 105 -5.87 -5.33 -0.75
N VAL A 106 -5.66 -4.57 0.33
CA VAL A 106 -6.51 -3.43 0.69
C VAL A 106 -5.77 -2.16 0.30
N GLU A 107 -6.18 -1.53 -0.79
CA GLU A 107 -5.64 -0.25 -1.24
C GLU A 107 -6.29 0.88 -0.43
N LEU A 108 -5.51 1.47 0.46
CA LEU A 108 -5.91 2.58 1.31
C LEU A 108 -5.56 3.92 0.65
N GLY A 109 -6.41 4.92 0.86
CA GLY A 109 -6.08 6.31 0.59
C GLY A 109 -5.46 6.98 1.80
N ASP A 110 -5.69 8.29 1.94
CA ASP A 110 -5.14 9.09 3.03
C ASP A 110 -5.84 8.74 4.35
N ILE A 111 -5.04 8.56 5.40
CA ILE A 111 -5.50 8.20 6.74
C ILE A 111 -4.73 9.04 7.75
N HIS A 112 -5.45 9.65 8.67
CA HIS A 112 -4.86 10.43 9.74
C HIS A 112 -4.25 9.51 10.82
N THR A 113 -2.98 9.16 10.67
CA THR A 113 -2.23 8.27 11.57
C THR A 113 -0.83 8.78 11.81
N GLY A 114 -0.06 8.11 12.68
CA GLY A 114 1.37 8.35 12.87
C GLY A 114 2.25 8.07 11.63
N PHE A 115 1.68 7.60 10.52
CA PHE A 115 2.42 7.34 9.27
C PHE A 115 3.05 8.62 8.70
N THR A 116 2.34 9.76 8.79
CA THR A 116 2.84 11.06 8.32
C THR A 116 4.09 11.48 9.08
N GLN A 117 4.10 11.32 10.40
CA GLN A 117 5.26 11.65 11.25
C GLN A 117 6.42 10.67 11.06
N ALA A 118 6.10 9.40 10.79
CA ALA A 118 7.11 8.34 10.57
C ALA A 118 7.74 8.38 9.17
N ARG A 119 7.21 9.22 8.24
CA ARG A 119 7.77 9.37 6.90
C ARG A 119 9.20 9.90 6.94
N GLN A 120 10.11 9.23 6.25
CA GLN A 120 11.44 9.76 5.98
C GLN A 120 11.36 10.78 4.86
N LYS A 121 11.71 12.03 5.16
CA LYS A 121 11.67 13.16 4.20
C LYS A 121 13.08 13.46 3.73
N ILE A 122 13.30 13.41 2.42
CA ILE A 122 14.55 13.77 1.77
C ILE A 122 14.27 15.05 1.00
N VAL A 123 14.77 16.16 1.54
CA VAL A 123 14.62 17.50 0.94
C VAL A 123 15.86 17.92 0.16
N LEU A 124 16.88 17.04 0.07
CA LEU A 124 18.07 17.29 -0.72
C LEU A 124 17.68 17.52 -2.17
N GLY A 125 18.26 18.53 -2.81
CA GLY A 125 17.99 18.94 -4.18
C GLY A 125 16.66 19.68 -4.39
N ASP A 126 15.99 20.14 -3.34
CA ASP A 126 14.73 20.87 -3.48
C ASP A 126 14.88 22.19 -4.22
N ASP A 127 16.02 22.87 -4.06
CA ASP A 127 16.43 24.06 -4.82
C ASP A 127 16.62 23.74 -6.31
N GLU A 128 17.27 22.64 -6.65
CA GLU A 128 17.46 22.17 -8.02
C GLU A 128 16.12 21.79 -8.68
N TYR A 129 15.15 21.32 -7.88
CA TYR A 129 13.78 21.04 -8.30
C TYR A 129 12.82 22.24 -8.18
N GLY A 130 13.34 23.44 -7.88
CA GLY A 130 12.55 24.67 -7.76
C GLY A 130 11.48 24.63 -6.66
N GLY A 131 11.77 23.98 -5.54
CA GLY A 131 10.84 23.85 -4.39
C GLY A 131 9.75 22.78 -4.55
N ARG A 132 9.76 22.03 -5.65
CA ARG A 132 8.71 21.05 -5.97
C ARG A 132 8.69 19.84 -5.05
N ILE A 133 9.85 19.45 -4.48
CA ILE A 133 9.92 18.34 -3.52
C ILE A 133 9.18 18.72 -2.25
N SER A 134 9.52 19.85 -1.64
CA SER A 134 8.88 20.37 -0.43
C SER A 134 7.40 20.64 -0.63
N HIS A 135 7.01 21.20 -1.80
CA HIS A 135 5.61 21.38 -2.15
C HIS A 135 4.84 20.05 -2.18
N GLY A 136 5.36 19.05 -2.90
CA GLY A 136 4.71 17.73 -3.02
C GLY A 136 4.58 17.03 -1.68
N VAL A 137 5.63 17.05 -0.86
CA VAL A 137 5.61 16.44 0.49
C VAL A 137 4.58 17.15 1.38
N SER A 138 4.56 18.49 1.36
CA SER A 138 3.57 19.28 2.14
C SER A 138 2.13 18.98 1.71
N GLN A 139 1.89 18.80 0.41
CA GLN A 139 0.56 18.43 -0.08
C GLN A 139 0.14 17.03 0.39
N MET A 140 1.05 16.05 0.33
CA MET A 140 0.80 14.70 0.86
C MET A 140 0.43 14.73 2.35
N GLU A 141 1.15 15.51 3.15
CA GLU A 141 0.89 15.66 4.58
C GLU A 141 -0.48 16.27 4.87
N LYS A 142 -0.87 17.30 4.10
CA LYS A 142 -2.21 17.92 4.21
C LYS A 142 -3.31 16.89 3.87
N ASP A 143 -3.12 16.13 2.80
CA ASP A 143 -4.09 15.10 2.39
C ASP A 143 -4.23 14.02 3.47
N GLU A 144 -3.13 13.53 4.04
CA GLU A 144 -3.12 12.54 5.12
C GLU A 144 -3.74 13.07 6.41
N LEU A 145 -3.44 14.30 6.82
CA LEU A 145 -4.03 14.92 8.02
C LEU A 145 -5.55 15.12 7.89
N SER A 146 -6.05 15.33 6.67
CA SER A 146 -7.49 15.40 6.37
C SER A 146 -8.10 14.04 6.01
N GLY A 147 -7.31 12.96 6.10
CA GLY A 147 -7.69 11.61 5.72
C GLY A 147 -8.73 10.96 6.63
N MET A 148 -9.09 9.73 6.30
CA MET A 148 -10.03 8.93 7.10
C MET A 148 -9.45 8.61 8.48
N SER A 149 -10.33 8.43 9.49
CA SER A 149 -9.86 8.01 10.81
C SER A 149 -9.38 6.56 10.85
N PRO A 150 -8.38 6.24 11.70
CA PRO A 150 -7.88 4.88 11.89
C PRO A 150 -8.97 3.87 12.26
N GLU A 151 -9.96 4.29 13.06
CA GLU A 151 -11.06 3.44 13.54
C GLU A 151 -11.96 2.99 12.40
N ILE A 152 -12.28 3.89 11.46
CA ILE A 152 -13.06 3.58 10.25
C ILE A 152 -12.31 2.55 9.41
N ILE A 153 -11.00 2.76 9.22
CA ILE A 153 -10.17 1.86 8.43
C ILE A 153 -9.98 0.51 9.13
N GLY A 154 -9.73 0.50 10.43
CA GLY A 154 -9.64 -0.74 11.22
C GLY A 154 -10.92 -1.57 11.13
N THR A 155 -12.09 -0.92 11.27
CA THR A 155 -13.38 -1.56 11.08
C THR A 155 -13.55 -2.12 9.66
N TYR A 156 -13.12 -1.38 8.65
CA TYR A 156 -13.18 -1.83 7.25
C TYR A 156 -12.29 -3.06 7.02
N ILE A 157 -11.03 -3.03 7.51
CA ILE A 157 -10.09 -4.16 7.40
C ILE A 157 -10.64 -5.39 8.13
N ALA A 158 -11.18 -5.23 9.34
CA ALA A 158 -11.78 -6.33 10.09
C ALA A 158 -12.96 -6.98 9.34
N ARG A 159 -13.81 -6.17 8.70
CA ARG A 159 -14.89 -6.68 7.84
C ARG A 159 -14.37 -7.44 6.62
N ILE A 160 -13.30 -6.95 5.97
CA ILE A 160 -12.66 -7.63 4.85
C ILE A 160 -12.09 -8.98 5.32
N ALA A 161 -11.36 -9.00 6.42
CA ALA A 161 -10.72 -10.19 6.96
C ALA A 161 -11.71 -11.34 7.29
N GLN A 162 -12.94 -10.98 7.67
CA GLN A 162 -14.00 -11.94 8.02
C GLN A 162 -14.86 -12.38 6.81
N LYS A 163 -14.72 -11.76 5.64
CA LYS A 163 -15.50 -12.14 4.46
C LYS A 163 -15.03 -13.46 3.88
N LYS A 164 -15.96 -14.41 3.68
CA LYS A 164 -15.71 -15.68 2.99
C LYS A 164 -15.30 -15.47 1.52
N ASN A 165 -15.99 -14.55 0.83
CA ASN A 165 -15.74 -14.21 -0.56
C ASN A 165 -15.36 -12.74 -0.65
N CYS A 166 -14.07 -12.48 -0.82
CA CYS A 166 -13.53 -11.13 -0.98
C CYS A 166 -12.84 -11.00 -2.33
N ALA A 167 -12.95 -9.84 -2.96
CA ALA A 167 -12.19 -9.57 -4.17
C ALA A 167 -10.68 -9.51 -3.84
N PRO A 168 -9.80 -9.91 -4.76
CA PRO A 168 -8.34 -9.83 -4.55
C PRO A 168 -7.84 -8.41 -4.27
N ILE A 169 -8.60 -7.39 -4.70
CA ILE A 169 -8.33 -5.99 -4.38
C ILE A 169 -9.59 -5.33 -3.82
N CYS A 170 -9.46 -4.73 -2.65
CA CYS A 170 -10.48 -3.92 -2.00
C CYS A 170 -9.96 -2.50 -1.79
N VAL A 171 -10.84 -1.50 -1.86
CA VAL A 171 -10.49 -0.07 -1.67
C VAL A 171 -11.39 0.52 -0.61
N ALA A 172 -10.81 1.18 0.39
CA ALA A 172 -11.54 1.87 1.43
C ALA A 172 -11.96 3.28 0.98
N GLY A 173 -13.23 3.63 1.22
CA GLY A 173 -13.77 4.95 0.92
C GLY A 173 -14.21 5.14 -0.55
N VAL A 174 -15.32 5.85 -0.74
CA VAL A 174 -15.91 6.08 -2.08
C VAL A 174 -14.99 6.93 -2.96
N LYS A 175 -14.41 8.01 -2.40
CA LYS A 175 -13.44 8.88 -3.08
C LYS A 175 -12.32 8.06 -3.72
N TYR A 176 -11.74 7.12 -2.99
CA TYR A 176 -10.60 6.32 -3.44
C TYR A 176 -10.99 5.19 -4.41
N LYS A 177 -12.21 4.67 -4.31
CA LYS A 177 -12.76 3.74 -5.33
C LYS A 177 -12.87 4.43 -6.68
N ILE A 178 -13.39 5.66 -6.70
CA ILE A 178 -13.49 6.48 -7.92
C ILE A 178 -12.09 6.81 -8.44
N LEU A 179 -11.19 7.28 -7.58
CA LEU A 179 -9.80 7.57 -7.97
C LEU A 179 -9.13 6.36 -8.61
N ARG A 180 -9.22 5.20 -7.96
CA ARG A 180 -8.65 3.96 -8.49
C ARG A 180 -9.26 3.58 -9.84
N PHE A 181 -10.56 3.69 -9.98
CA PHE A 181 -11.25 3.44 -11.26
C PHE A 181 -10.73 4.38 -12.35
N LEU A 182 -10.65 5.67 -12.08
CA LEU A 182 -10.09 6.65 -13.02
C LEU A 182 -8.63 6.35 -13.39
N CYS A 183 -7.80 5.99 -12.40
CA CYS A 183 -6.41 5.60 -12.65
C CYS A 183 -6.28 4.39 -13.58
N LYS A 184 -7.28 3.51 -13.63
CA LYS A 184 -7.27 2.33 -14.52
C LYS A 184 -7.70 2.64 -15.95
N ILE A 185 -8.63 3.56 -16.13
CA ILE A 185 -9.19 3.86 -17.47
C ILE A 185 -8.48 5.00 -18.18
N LEU A 186 -7.87 5.93 -17.43
CA LEU A 186 -7.16 7.06 -18.02
C LEU A 186 -5.83 6.60 -18.64
N PRO A 187 -5.47 7.11 -19.83
CA PRO A 187 -4.14 6.94 -20.39
C PRO A 187 -3.06 7.40 -19.41
N CYS A 188 -1.93 6.68 -19.34
CA CYS A 188 -0.85 6.94 -18.40
C CYS A 188 -0.35 8.40 -18.45
N THR A 189 -0.25 8.98 -19.65
CA THR A 189 0.17 10.36 -19.85
C THR A 189 -0.80 11.37 -19.23
N LEU A 190 -2.11 11.17 -19.39
CA LEU A 190 -3.12 12.05 -18.81
C LEU A 190 -3.15 11.93 -17.28
N ARG A 191 -3.11 10.69 -16.77
CA ARG A 191 -3.01 10.44 -15.34
C ARG A 191 -1.77 11.11 -14.74
N GLY A 192 -0.60 10.95 -15.40
CA GLY A 192 0.64 11.59 -14.95
C GLY A 192 0.54 13.11 -14.91
N LYS A 193 -0.09 13.75 -15.90
CA LYS A 193 -0.33 15.20 -15.90
C LYS A 193 -1.21 15.64 -14.73
N ILE A 194 -2.31 14.92 -14.45
CA ILE A 194 -3.23 15.24 -13.35
C ILE A 194 -2.52 15.10 -12.01
N VAL A 195 -1.87 13.95 -11.75
CA VAL A 195 -1.16 13.71 -10.49
C VAL A 195 0.02 14.68 -10.33
N GLY A 196 0.76 14.94 -11.42
CA GLY A 196 1.86 15.91 -11.45
C GLY A 196 1.38 17.34 -11.13
N SER A 197 0.19 17.74 -11.61
CA SER A 197 -0.36 19.06 -11.30
C SER A 197 -0.77 19.23 -9.83
N ILE A 198 -0.92 18.17 -9.08
CA ILE A 198 -1.23 18.20 -7.64
C ILE A 198 0.05 18.21 -6.81
N TYR A 199 0.98 17.30 -7.11
CA TYR A 199 2.12 17.00 -6.24
C TYR A 199 3.47 17.49 -6.77
N ALA A 200 3.55 18.02 -7.99
CA ALA A 200 4.82 18.39 -8.62
C ALA A 200 4.73 19.73 -9.39
N LYS A 201 4.00 20.69 -8.81
CA LYS A 201 3.96 22.08 -9.31
C LYS A 201 5.21 22.83 -8.90
#